data_dfda30bbdf68f6074b3e4b73590f6ca1
#
_entry.id   dfda30bbdf68f6074b3e4b73590f6ca1
#
_cell.length_a   1.000
_cell.length_b   1.000
_cell.length_c   1.000
_cell.angle_alpha   90.00
_cell.angle_beta   90.00
_cell.angle_gamma   90.00
#
_symmetry.space_group_name_H-M   'P 1'
#
loop_
_entity.id
_entity.type
_entity.pdbx_description
1 polymer ?
#
loop_
_entity_poly.entity_id
_entity_poly.type
_entity_poly.pdbx_seq_one_letter_code
_entity_poly.pdbx_strand_id
1 'polypeptide(L)'
;SMAGCKMNLNEFGRIFEDKGKSEKMPTLFVGHGNPMLAITDNPYKLQWNELGKQIPKPKAILCISAHWLTNGVAVTMTDKPKTIHDFGGFPEELFKQEYPAPGSPHFAKLTMDTIQSAKVHQDFEWGLDHGTWAVLLNMFPKADIPVFQLSIDYYKPIEYHFEIGKELSVLRSQ
;
A
#
# COMPACT_ATOMS: atom_id res chain seq x y z
N SER A 1 11.41 27.66 -8.91
CA SER A 1 10.31 26.96 -9.61
C SER A 1 10.67 25.50 -9.68
N MET A 2 10.02 24.68 -8.84
CA MET A 2 10.13 23.22 -8.92
C MET A 2 9.26 22.77 -10.09
N ALA A 3 9.86 22.38 -11.19
CA ALA A 3 9.20 21.69 -12.27
C ALA A 3 8.90 20.25 -11.80
N GLY A 4 7.69 20.01 -11.34
CA GLY A 4 7.23 18.66 -11.05
C GLY A 4 7.26 17.83 -12.34
N CYS A 5 8.05 16.78 -12.36
CA CYS A 5 8.09 15.83 -13.47
C CYS A 5 6.72 15.13 -13.53
N LYS A 6 5.85 15.62 -14.41
CA LYS A 6 4.58 14.94 -14.74
C LYS A 6 4.88 13.82 -15.72
N MET A 7 5.23 12.66 -15.20
CA MET A 7 5.29 11.44 -16.02
C MET A 7 3.85 11.04 -16.35
N ASN A 8 3.52 10.92 -17.64
CA ASN A 8 2.21 10.45 -18.05
C ASN A 8 2.14 8.91 -17.99
N LEU A 9 0.93 8.36 -17.94
CA LEU A 9 0.70 6.90 -17.84
C LEU A 9 1.33 6.10 -18.97
N ASN A 10 1.45 6.68 -20.17
CA ASN A 10 2.08 6.00 -21.30
C ASN A 10 3.61 5.92 -21.13
N GLU A 11 4.23 6.95 -20.55
CA GLU A 11 5.66 6.91 -20.19
C GLU A 11 5.90 5.91 -19.05
N PHE A 12 4.99 5.85 -18.08
CA PHE A 12 5.04 4.87 -17.01
C PHE A 12 4.89 3.44 -17.56
N GLY A 13 3.93 3.20 -18.46
CA GLY A 13 3.75 1.92 -19.15
C GLY A 13 5.00 1.48 -19.92
N ARG A 14 5.66 2.39 -20.66
CA ARG A 14 6.89 2.11 -21.41
C ARG A 14 8.06 1.71 -20.52
N ILE A 15 8.15 2.22 -19.28
CA ILE A 15 9.17 1.80 -18.32
C ILE A 15 9.03 0.31 -17.97
N PHE A 16 7.80 -0.22 -18.00
CA PHE A 16 7.54 -1.65 -17.77
C PHE A 16 7.68 -2.49 -19.04
N GLU A 17 7.41 -1.94 -20.23
CA GLU A 17 7.53 -2.64 -21.50
C GLU A 17 9.01 -2.82 -21.94
N ASP A 18 9.88 -1.85 -21.63
CA ASP A 18 11.26 -1.79 -22.14
C ASP A 18 12.27 -2.58 -21.29
N LYS A 19 11.88 -3.02 -20.10
CA LYS A 19 12.68 -3.95 -19.29
C LYS A 19 12.09 -5.35 -19.48
N GLY A 20 12.65 -6.10 -20.40
CA GLY A 20 12.31 -7.51 -20.60
C GLY A 20 12.09 -8.19 -19.25
N LYS A 21 10.88 -8.73 -19.03
CA LYS A 21 10.30 -9.36 -17.84
C LYS A 21 11.15 -9.14 -16.58
N SER A 22 11.01 -7.95 -15.97
CA SER A 22 11.56 -7.71 -14.65
C SER A 22 10.89 -8.72 -13.70
N GLU A 23 11.65 -9.64 -13.15
CA GLU A 23 11.17 -10.56 -12.09
C GLU A 23 10.77 -9.80 -10.83
N LYS A 24 11.10 -8.49 -10.74
CA LYS A 24 10.86 -7.65 -9.57
C LYS A 24 9.55 -6.90 -9.68
N MET A 25 8.69 -7.08 -8.68
CA MET A 25 7.46 -6.29 -8.55
C MET A 25 7.72 -4.79 -8.38
N PRO A 26 6.85 -3.91 -8.89
CA PRO A 26 7.01 -2.46 -8.75
C PRO A 26 6.88 -2.00 -7.30
N THR A 27 7.48 -0.85 -6.99
CA THR A 27 7.19 -0.06 -5.80
C THR A 27 6.45 1.19 -6.25
N LEU A 28 5.33 1.49 -5.59
CA LEU A 28 4.48 2.62 -5.92
C LEU A 28 4.44 3.61 -4.76
N PHE A 29 4.46 4.89 -5.08
CA PHE A 29 4.10 5.96 -4.16
C PHE A 29 2.82 6.62 -4.68
N VAL A 30 1.71 6.44 -3.94
CA VAL A 30 0.38 6.85 -4.39
C VAL A 30 -0.25 7.79 -3.36
N GLY A 31 -0.68 8.97 -3.82
CA GLY A 31 -1.53 9.85 -3.00
C GLY A 31 -2.99 9.46 -3.14
N HIS A 32 -3.69 9.19 -2.02
CA HIS A 32 -5.12 8.86 -2.04
C HIS A 32 -6.02 10.11 -2.05
N GLY A 33 -5.47 11.29 -1.69
CA GLY A 33 -6.22 12.55 -1.64
C GLY A 33 -7.39 12.50 -0.65
N ASN A 34 -8.52 13.07 -1.03
CA ASN A 34 -9.74 12.98 -0.23
C ASN A 34 -10.32 11.56 -0.33
N PRO A 35 -10.72 10.91 0.79
CA PRO A 35 -11.28 9.55 0.78
C PRO A 35 -12.48 9.35 -0.16
N MET A 36 -13.26 10.41 -0.43
CA MET A 36 -14.37 10.38 -1.40
C MET A 36 -13.92 10.04 -2.83
N LEU A 37 -12.63 10.26 -3.17
CA LEU A 37 -12.12 9.89 -4.49
C LEU A 37 -12.17 8.37 -4.75
N ALA A 38 -12.24 7.58 -3.69
CA ALA A 38 -12.39 6.13 -3.82
C ALA A 38 -13.74 5.73 -4.44
N ILE A 39 -14.82 6.50 -4.19
CA ILE A 39 -16.19 6.12 -4.54
C ILE A 39 -16.86 7.06 -5.55
N THR A 40 -16.35 8.27 -5.74
CA THR A 40 -16.87 9.21 -6.73
C THR A 40 -16.24 9.01 -8.10
N ASP A 41 -16.90 9.46 -9.15
CA ASP A 41 -16.31 9.47 -10.49
C ASP A 41 -15.33 10.62 -10.63
N ASN A 42 -14.07 10.28 -10.87
CA ASN A 42 -12.97 11.22 -10.97
C ASN A 42 -11.79 10.63 -11.75
N PRO A 43 -10.88 11.47 -12.26
CA PRO A 43 -9.71 10.99 -13.03
C PRO A 43 -8.75 10.10 -12.23
N TYR A 44 -8.61 10.28 -10.93
CA TYR A 44 -7.70 9.48 -10.09
C TYR A 44 -8.17 8.04 -9.97
N LYS A 45 -9.49 7.84 -9.75
CA LYS A 45 -10.12 6.52 -9.74
C LYS A 45 -9.86 5.75 -11.04
N LEU A 46 -10.02 6.41 -12.19
CA LEU A 46 -9.74 5.82 -13.49
C LEU A 46 -8.26 5.43 -13.63
N GLN A 47 -7.36 6.31 -13.19
CA GLN A 47 -5.91 6.06 -13.23
C GLN A 47 -5.49 4.90 -12.33
N TRP A 48 -6.03 4.79 -11.10
CA TRP A 48 -5.76 3.65 -10.22
C TRP A 48 -6.23 2.33 -10.84
N ASN A 49 -7.41 2.33 -11.46
CA ASN A 49 -7.94 1.16 -12.15
C ASN A 49 -7.04 0.73 -13.32
N GLU A 50 -6.62 1.68 -14.16
CA GLU A 50 -5.70 1.38 -15.27
C GLU A 50 -4.33 0.91 -14.78
N LEU A 51 -3.78 1.53 -13.74
CA LEU A 51 -2.52 1.11 -13.13
C LEU A 51 -2.60 -0.33 -12.60
N GLY A 52 -3.70 -0.67 -11.93
CA GLY A 52 -3.91 -2.03 -11.42
C GLY A 52 -3.95 -3.10 -12.52
N LYS A 53 -4.45 -2.75 -13.73
CA LYS A 53 -4.45 -3.65 -14.88
C LYS A 53 -3.06 -3.84 -15.50
N GLN A 54 -2.19 -2.84 -15.40
CA GLN A 54 -0.84 -2.86 -15.97
C GLN A 54 0.18 -3.58 -15.08
N ILE A 55 -0.05 -3.61 -13.78
CA ILE A 55 0.83 -4.28 -12.83
C ILE A 55 0.59 -5.79 -12.89
N PRO A 56 1.64 -6.62 -13.03
CA PRO A 56 1.50 -8.06 -12.87
C PRO A 56 0.87 -8.39 -11.51
N LYS A 57 -0.02 -9.37 -11.45
CA LYS A 57 -0.70 -9.74 -10.20
C LYS A 57 0.32 -10.14 -9.13
N PRO A 58 0.46 -9.39 -8.04
CA PRO A 58 1.42 -9.72 -6.99
C PRO A 58 0.93 -10.88 -6.14
N LYS A 59 1.85 -11.57 -5.46
CA LYS A 59 1.51 -12.61 -4.46
C LYS A 59 0.90 -12.01 -3.20
N ALA A 60 1.34 -10.81 -2.83
CA ALA A 60 0.81 -10.00 -1.73
C ALA A 60 1.15 -8.53 -1.94
N ILE A 61 0.46 -7.65 -1.24
CA ILE A 61 0.71 -6.22 -1.22
C ILE A 61 1.11 -5.81 0.19
N LEU A 62 2.35 -5.32 0.34
CA LEU A 62 2.77 -4.59 1.53
C LEU A 62 2.41 -3.12 1.35
N CYS A 63 1.57 -2.58 2.21
CA CYS A 63 1.22 -1.17 2.23
C CYS A 63 1.84 -0.45 3.44
N ILE A 64 2.43 0.71 3.20
CA ILE A 64 2.88 1.63 4.24
C ILE A 64 2.00 2.86 4.15
N SER A 65 1.08 2.99 5.09
CA SER A 65 0.12 4.10 5.13
C SER A 65 0.61 5.20 6.06
N ALA A 66 0.45 6.46 5.62
CA ALA A 66 0.71 7.63 6.44
C ALA A 66 -0.25 7.76 7.64
N HIS A 67 -1.30 6.95 7.68
CA HIS A 67 -2.31 6.97 8.76
C HIS A 67 -1.99 6.00 9.90
N TRP A 68 -1.06 5.09 9.70
CA TRP A 68 -0.66 4.16 10.76
C TRP A 68 0.69 4.55 11.36
N LEU A 69 0.63 5.45 12.33
CA LEU A 69 1.78 5.95 13.07
C LEU A 69 1.86 5.26 14.44
N THR A 70 2.99 4.69 14.77
CA THR A 70 3.21 3.93 16.01
C THR A 70 4.45 4.39 16.76
N ASN A 71 4.60 3.91 17.98
CA ASN A 71 5.86 3.98 18.73
C ASN A 71 6.61 2.66 18.52
N GLY A 72 7.66 2.69 17.71
CA GLY A 72 8.27 1.51 17.12
C GLY A 72 7.59 1.13 15.79
N VAL A 73 8.14 0.13 15.11
CA VAL A 73 7.58 -0.39 13.85
C VAL A 73 6.72 -1.61 14.13
N ALA A 74 5.54 -1.67 13.54
CA ALA A 74 4.63 -2.79 13.65
C ALA A 74 4.19 -3.29 12.27
N VAL A 75 3.85 -4.57 12.16
CA VAL A 75 3.30 -5.20 10.96
C VAL A 75 2.01 -5.95 11.29
N THR A 76 1.00 -5.81 10.45
CA THR A 76 -0.27 -6.54 10.63
C THR A 76 -0.08 -8.04 10.40
N MET A 77 -0.53 -8.86 11.37
CA MET A 77 -0.34 -10.31 11.38
C MET A 77 -1.64 -11.11 11.25
N THR A 78 -2.78 -10.43 11.09
CA THR A 78 -4.07 -11.10 10.92
C THR A 78 -4.23 -11.64 9.49
N ASP A 79 -4.91 -12.76 9.33
CA ASP A 79 -5.32 -13.34 8.04
C ASP A 79 -6.60 -12.72 7.48
N LYS A 80 -7.34 -11.96 8.31
CA LYS A 80 -8.59 -11.27 7.96
C LYS A 80 -8.58 -9.83 8.49
N PRO A 81 -7.77 -8.93 7.89
CA PRO A 81 -7.73 -7.56 8.33
C PRO A 81 -9.08 -6.87 8.07
N LYS A 82 -9.60 -6.19 9.10
CA LYS A 82 -10.81 -5.37 8.97
C LYS A 82 -10.55 -4.13 8.13
N THR A 83 -11.58 -3.63 7.43
CA THR A 83 -11.55 -2.30 6.84
C THR A 83 -11.67 -1.25 7.94
N ILE A 84 -10.76 -0.29 8.01
CA ILE A 84 -10.76 0.77 9.03
C ILE A 84 -11.23 2.07 8.40
N HIS A 85 -12.23 2.70 9.03
CA HIS A 85 -12.75 4.02 8.66
C HIS A 85 -12.20 5.07 9.61
N ASP A 86 -10.91 5.36 9.48
CA ASP A 86 -10.13 6.27 10.32
C ASP A 86 -10.30 7.75 9.95
N PHE A 87 -11.52 8.14 9.61
CA PHE A 87 -11.91 9.49 9.22
C PHE A 87 -13.29 9.85 9.81
N GLY A 88 -13.66 11.14 9.75
CA GLY A 88 -14.96 11.62 10.20
C GLY A 88 -15.51 12.71 9.28
N GLY A 89 -16.81 13.01 9.39
CA GLY A 89 -17.44 14.10 8.67
C GLY A 89 -17.73 13.85 7.19
N PHE A 90 -17.73 12.59 6.77
CA PHE A 90 -18.03 12.18 5.40
C PHE A 90 -19.44 11.59 5.27
N PRO A 91 -20.01 11.50 4.05
CA PRO A 91 -21.27 10.82 3.80
C PRO A 91 -21.25 9.34 4.19
N GLU A 92 -22.43 8.81 4.55
CA GLU A 92 -22.60 7.43 5.03
C GLU A 92 -22.13 6.39 4.00
N GLU A 93 -22.24 6.68 2.71
CA GLU A 93 -21.80 5.80 1.63
C GLU A 93 -20.31 5.44 1.74
N LEU A 94 -19.48 6.37 2.25
CA LEU A 94 -18.07 6.11 2.43
C LEU A 94 -17.82 5.13 3.60
N PHE A 95 -18.59 5.26 4.68
CA PHE A 95 -18.50 4.35 5.84
C PHE A 95 -19.02 2.94 5.56
N LYS A 96 -19.80 2.76 4.49
CA LYS A 96 -20.28 1.45 4.04
C LYS A 96 -19.30 0.71 3.13
N GLN A 97 -18.20 1.36 2.76
CA GLN A 97 -17.20 0.71 1.91
C GLN A 97 -16.44 -0.35 2.69
N GLU A 98 -16.32 -1.52 2.08
CA GLU A 98 -15.53 -2.63 2.62
C GLU A 98 -14.52 -3.08 1.57
N TYR A 99 -13.31 -3.39 2.01
CA TYR A 99 -12.28 -3.99 1.18
C TYR A 99 -11.82 -5.30 1.81
N PRO A 100 -12.53 -6.40 1.59
CA PRO A 100 -12.35 -7.67 2.31
C PRO A 100 -11.18 -8.50 1.76
N ALA A 101 -10.05 -7.87 1.48
CA ALA A 101 -8.86 -8.58 1.07
C ALA A 101 -8.35 -9.48 2.21
N PRO A 102 -7.86 -10.69 1.92
CA PRO A 102 -7.19 -11.50 2.92
C PRO A 102 -5.91 -10.80 3.39
N GLY A 103 -5.50 -11.07 4.61
CA GLY A 103 -4.17 -10.70 5.11
C GLY A 103 -3.12 -11.74 4.71
N SER A 104 -1.88 -11.50 5.10
CA SER A 104 -0.79 -12.43 4.85
C SER A 104 0.19 -12.53 6.02
N PRO A 105 -0.11 -13.32 7.05
CA PRO A 105 0.85 -13.59 8.14
C PRO A 105 2.19 -14.13 7.63
N HIS A 106 2.17 -14.92 6.55
CA HIS A 106 3.38 -15.43 5.92
C HIS A 106 4.30 -14.30 5.41
N PHE A 107 3.78 -13.39 4.57
CA PHE A 107 4.56 -12.27 4.06
C PHE A 107 4.86 -11.22 5.13
N ALA A 108 3.98 -11.04 6.12
CA ALA A 108 4.25 -10.20 7.28
C ALA A 108 5.44 -10.74 8.09
N LYS A 109 5.51 -12.05 8.34
CA LYS A 109 6.67 -12.69 8.99
C LYS A 109 7.93 -12.51 8.15
N LEU A 110 7.87 -12.74 6.85
CA LEU A 110 9.00 -12.54 5.94
C LEU A 110 9.49 -11.08 5.97
N THR A 111 8.57 -10.11 6.04
CA THR A 111 8.88 -8.69 6.20
C THR A 111 9.64 -8.42 7.50
N MET A 112 9.16 -8.98 8.62
CA MET A 112 9.85 -8.88 9.91
C MET A 112 11.28 -9.45 9.86
N ASP A 113 11.44 -10.61 9.24
CA ASP A 113 12.75 -11.29 9.15
C ASP A 113 13.72 -10.56 8.22
N THR A 114 13.19 -9.81 7.26
CA THR A 114 13.97 -9.02 6.30
C THR A 114 14.51 -7.73 6.91
N ILE A 115 13.76 -7.08 7.81
CA ILE A 115 14.16 -5.83 8.45
C ILE A 115 15.17 -6.12 9.56
N GLN A 116 16.38 -5.62 9.41
CA GLN A 116 17.48 -5.77 10.39
C GLN A 116 17.75 -4.48 11.18
N SER A 117 17.44 -3.33 10.56
CA SER A 117 17.66 -1.99 11.14
C SER A 117 16.66 -1.60 12.23
N ALA A 118 15.57 -2.37 12.36
CA ALA A 118 14.48 -2.09 13.29
C ALA A 118 13.94 -3.36 13.95
N LYS A 119 13.51 -3.24 15.21
CA LYS A 119 12.68 -4.27 15.83
C LYS A 119 11.24 -4.07 15.36
N VAL A 120 10.69 -5.04 14.63
CA VAL A 120 9.30 -5.02 14.15
C VAL A 120 8.41 -5.81 15.11
N HIS A 121 7.31 -5.21 15.53
CA HIS A 121 6.31 -5.83 16.39
C HIS A 121 5.16 -6.42 15.57
N GLN A 122 4.59 -7.51 16.06
CA GLN A 122 3.38 -8.08 15.46
C GLN A 122 2.16 -7.30 15.97
N ASP A 123 1.26 -6.95 15.06
CA ASP A 123 -0.01 -6.33 15.39
C ASP A 123 -1.15 -7.19 14.84
N PHE A 124 -2.09 -7.58 15.71
CA PHE A 124 -3.25 -8.41 15.36
C PHE A 124 -4.56 -7.62 15.36
N GLU A 125 -4.51 -6.34 15.73
CA GLU A 125 -5.69 -5.49 15.90
C GLU A 125 -5.89 -4.49 14.76
N TRP A 126 -4.79 -3.97 14.18
CA TRP A 126 -4.87 -3.06 13.06
C TRP A 126 -5.38 -3.79 11.81
N GLY A 127 -6.12 -3.06 10.99
CA GLY A 127 -6.63 -3.58 9.72
C GLY A 127 -6.05 -2.84 8.52
N LEU A 128 -6.90 -2.60 7.53
CA LEU A 128 -6.57 -1.80 6.35
C LEU A 128 -7.20 -0.41 6.54
N ASP A 129 -6.39 0.62 6.80
CA ASP A 129 -6.86 1.99 6.92
C ASP A 129 -7.23 2.60 5.57
N HIS A 130 -7.87 3.79 5.58
CA HIS A 130 -8.35 4.37 4.34
C HIS A 130 -7.24 4.78 3.36
N GLY A 131 -6.03 5.06 3.83
CA GLY A 131 -4.88 5.29 2.95
C GLY A 131 -4.54 4.05 2.11
N THR A 132 -4.87 2.87 2.62
CA THR A 132 -4.68 1.59 1.94
C THR A 132 -5.90 1.22 1.11
N TRP A 133 -7.08 1.05 1.73
CA TRP A 133 -8.24 0.51 1.01
C TRP A 133 -8.82 1.46 -0.03
N ALA A 134 -8.75 2.79 0.17
CA ALA A 134 -9.32 3.74 -0.79
C ALA A 134 -8.63 3.67 -2.17
N VAL A 135 -7.34 3.36 -2.19
CA VAL A 135 -6.59 3.15 -3.44
C VAL A 135 -6.84 1.74 -3.98
N LEU A 136 -6.71 0.72 -3.14
CA LEU A 136 -6.80 -0.67 -3.55
C LEU A 136 -8.20 -1.08 -4.02
N LEU A 137 -9.25 -0.46 -3.50
CA LEU A 137 -10.64 -0.64 -3.96
C LEU A 137 -10.78 -0.43 -5.47
N ASN A 138 -9.97 0.45 -6.05
CA ASN A 138 -9.99 0.76 -7.48
C ASN A 138 -8.87 0.07 -8.26
N MET A 139 -7.69 -0.12 -7.67
CA MET A 139 -6.58 -0.81 -8.32
C MET A 139 -6.85 -2.32 -8.44
N PHE A 140 -7.36 -2.93 -7.39
CA PHE A 140 -7.61 -4.38 -7.31
C PHE A 140 -9.00 -4.65 -6.73
N PRO A 141 -10.07 -4.31 -7.47
CA PRO A 141 -11.45 -4.32 -6.96
C PRO A 141 -11.97 -5.70 -6.55
N LYS A 142 -11.31 -6.76 -6.98
CA LYS A 142 -11.68 -8.13 -6.58
C LYS A 142 -11.31 -8.47 -5.14
N ALA A 143 -10.43 -7.66 -4.51
CA ALA A 143 -9.91 -7.90 -3.17
C ALA A 143 -9.36 -9.34 -2.95
N ASP A 144 -8.79 -9.94 -4.01
CA ASP A 144 -8.32 -11.33 -4.05
C ASP A 144 -6.80 -11.46 -3.91
N ILE A 145 -6.13 -10.37 -3.62
CA ILE A 145 -4.69 -10.31 -3.35
C ILE A 145 -4.50 -10.06 -1.86
N PRO A 146 -3.70 -10.85 -1.15
CA PRO A 146 -3.42 -10.60 0.26
C PRO A 146 -2.79 -9.22 0.48
N VAL A 147 -3.29 -8.50 1.50
CA VAL A 147 -2.80 -7.16 1.86
C VAL A 147 -2.43 -7.13 3.33
N PHE A 148 -1.30 -6.54 3.64
CA PHE A 148 -0.85 -6.31 5.00
C PHE A 148 -0.13 -4.97 5.09
N GLN A 149 -0.08 -4.39 6.28
CA GLN A 149 0.50 -3.07 6.48
C GLN A 149 1.74 -3.11 7.38
N LEU A 150 2.67 -2.20 7.12
CA LEU A 150 3.78 -1.86 7.99
C LEU A 150 3.59 -0.43 8.48
N SER A 151 3.70 -0.20 9.77
CA SER A 151 3.54 1.12 10.35
C SER A 151 4.79 2.00 10.17
N ILE A 152 4.60 3.29 10.37
CA ILE A 152 5.67 4.27 10.44
C ILE A 152 5.94 4.59 11.91
N ASP A 153 7.19 4.48 12.35
CA ASP A 153 7.58 4.92 13.70
C ASP A 153 7.61 6.45 13.75
N TYR A 154 6.63 7.02 14.45
CA TYR A 154 6.45 8.47 14.53
C TYR A 154 7.66 9.21 15.12
N TYR A 155 8.45 8.55 15.98
CA TYR A 155 9.55 9.16 16.71
C TYR A 155 10.91 9.02 16.02
N LYS A 156 10.96 8.39 14.84
CA LYS A 156 12.20 8.16 14.11
C LYS A 156 12.35 9.13 12.92
N PRO A 157 13.60 9.50 12.59
CA PRO A 157 13.87 10.37 11.46
C PRO A 157 13.67 9.66 10.12
N ILE A 158 13.64 10.44 9.03
CA ILE A 158 13.41 9.93 7.67
C ILE A 158 14.45 8.88 7.26
N GLU A 159 15.70 9.06 7.65
CA GLU A 159 16.81 8.16 7.34
C GLU A 159 16.57 6.73 7.88
N TYR A 160 15.95 6.62 9.05
CA TYR A 160 15.57 5.34 9.63
C TYR A 160 14.56 4.59 8.75
N HIS A 161 13.54 5.28 8.25
CA HIS A 161 12.53 4.70 7.36
C HIS A 161 13.11 4.39 5.98
N PHE A 162 14.07 5.21 5.52
CA PHE A 162 14.77 4.96 4.26
C PHE A 162 15.58 3.66 4.32
N GLU A 163 16.29 3.39 5.43
CA GLU A 163 17.03 2.13 5.60
C GLU A 163 16.08 0.92 5.62
N ILE A 164 14.96 0.99 6.32
CA ILE A 164 13.93 -0.05 6.28
C ILE A 164 13.46 -0.28 4.83
N GLY A 165 13.19 0.80 4.09
CA GLY A 165 12.77 0.70 2.68
C GLY A 165 13.81 0.02 1.78
N LYS A 166 15.10 0.24 2.01
CA LYS A 166 16.19 -0.44 1.30
C LYS A 166 16.19 -1.94 1.59
N GLU A 167 16.06 -2.31 2.86
CA GLU A 167 16.02 -3.72 3.28
C GLU A 167 14.83 -4.45 2.65
N LEU A 168 13.66 -3.80 2.62
CA LEU A 168 12.44 -4.35 2.01
C LEU A 168 12.53 -4.56 0.50
N SER A 169 13.50 -3.95 -0.17
CA SER A 169 13.63 -4.03 -1.63
C SER A 169 13.77 -5.44 -2.18
N VAL A 170 14.29 -6.38 -1.39
CA VAL A 170 14.47 -7.80 -1.76
C VAL A 170 13.14 -8.54 -1.87
N LEU A 171 12.09 -8.09 -1.16
CA LEU A 171 10.76 -8.71 -1.19
C LEU A 171 10.08 -8.57 -2.56
N ARG A 172 10.53 -7.66 -3.38
CA ARG A 172 9.99 -7.45 -4.74
C ARG A 172 10.21 -8.64 -5.68
N SER A 173 11.09 -9.55 -5.32
CA SER A 173 11.43 -10.75 -6.11
C SER A 173 10.92 -12.05 -5.49
N GLN A 174 10.04 -11.99 -4.46
CA GLN A 174 9.55 -13.18 -3.74
C GLN A 174 8.29 -13.81 -4.36
#